data_66db39305e015c13d85c77560f5bbec4
#
_entry.id   66db39305e015c13d85c77560f5bbec4
#
_cell.length_a   1.000
_cell.length_b   1.000
_cell.length_c   1.000
_cell.angle_alpha   90.00
_cell.angle_beta   90.00
_cell.angle_gamma   90.00
#
_symmetry.space_group_name_H-M   'P 1'
#
loop_
_entity.id
_entity.type
_entity.pdbx_description
1 polymer ?
#
loop_
_entity_poly.entity_id
_entity_poly.type
_entity_poly.pdbx_seq_one_letter_code
_entity_poly.pdbx_strand_id
1 'polypeptide(L)'
;GFAGTVRRFELHGTERGVSVFDDYAHHPTEVRAALEAARSVVGSGRLIAIQQPHTYSRTQHMYREFAEVLENYADHTVMLDVYGAREDPVPGVTGELVSGAFADPDHVHFVADWQEAADYTATVAREGDYVITLGCGNVYLIIPQVLDALRRGAEA
;
A
#
# COMPACT_ATOMS: atom_id res chain seq x y z
N GLY A 1 -24.84 -4.75 4.69
CA GLY A 1 -24.27 -4.82 4.24
C GLY A 1 -24.09 -5.08 3.57
N PHE A 2 -24.19 -4.91 3.52
CA PHE A 2 -23.82 -5.16 2.98
C PHE A 2 -22.87 -5.41 2.83
N ALA A 3 -23.30 -5.28 3.05
CA ALA A 3 -22.09 -5.36 3.73
C ALA A 3 -21.01 -6.15 3.07
N GLY A 4 -20.81 -7.23 3.10
CA GLY A 4 -19.74 -8.04 2.60
C GLY A 4 -19.05 -7.55 1.33
N THR A 5 -19.47 -6.42 0.80
CA THR A 5 -18.90 -5.88 -0.42
C THR A 5 -17.71 -4.96 -0.19
N VAL A 6 -17.48 -4.56 1.06
CA VAL A 6 -16.40 -3.61 1.38
C VAL A 6 -15.19 -4.38 1.88
N ARG A 7 -14.05 -4.17 1.20
CA ARG A 7 -12.78 -4.75 1.60
C ARG A 7 -12.18 -3.90 2.72
N ARG A 8 -12.19 -4.42 3.95
CA ARG A 8 -11.67 -3.71 5.10
C ARG A 8 -10.76 -4.61 5.89
N PHE A 9 -9.46 -4.30 5.87
CA PHE A 9 -8.44 -4.99 6.65
C PHE A 9 -8.62 -6.52 6.58
N GLU A 10 -8.73 -7.02 5.36
CA GLU A 10 -9.03 -8.42 5.08
C GLU A 10 -7.74 -9.21 4.90
N LEU A 11 -7.55 -10.26 5.71
CA LEU A 11 -6.36 -11.10 5.62
C LEU A 11 -6.42 -11.98 4.37
N HIS A 12 -5.36 -11.94 3.57
CA HIS A 12 -5.24 -12.74 2.36
C HIS A 12 -4.24 -13.88 2.48
N GLY A 13 -3.30 -13.81 3.39
CA GLY A 13 -2.36 -14.89 3.62
C GLY A 13 -1.18 -14.47 4.46
N THR A 14 -0.38 -15.47 4.83
CA THR A 14 0.84 -15.27 5.62
C THR A 14 1.95 -16.12 5.04
N GLU A 15 3.11 -15.51 4.77
CA GLU A 15 4.30 -16.20 4.28
C GLU A 15 5.51 -15.63 5.01
N ARG A 16 6.40 -16.51 5.46
CA ARG A 16 7.61 -16.12 6.19
C ARG A 16 7.32 -15.26 7.42
N GLY A 17 6.15 -15.50 8.06
CA GLY A 17 5.76 -14.73 9.22
C GLY A 17 5.29 -13.32 8.92
N VAL A 18 5.06 -13.00 7.64
CA VAL A 18 4.53 -11.71 7.19
C VAL A 18 3.08 -11.91 6.78
N SER A 19 2.17 -11.20 7.42
CA SER A 19 0.74 -11.29 7.11
C SER A 19 0.36 -10.19 6.14
N VAL A 20 -0.38 -10.54 5.09
CA VAL A 20 -0.74 -9.60 4.02
C VAL A 20 -2.23 -9.36 4.04
N PHE A 21 -2.61 -8.09 4.17
CA PHE A 21 -4.00 -7.66 4.27
C PHE A 21 -4.35 -6.73 3.12
N ASP A 22 -5.64 -6.63 2.81
CA ASP A 22 -6.17 -5.66 1.84
C ASP A 22 -7.19 -4.77 2.53
N ASP A 23 -7.20 -3.49 2.17
CA ASP A 23 -8.20 -2.54 2.64
C ASP A 23 -8.60 -1.63 1.49
N TYR A 24 -9.90 -1.39 1.37
CA TYR A 24 -10.49 -0.60 0.29
C TYR A 24 -10.23 0.90 0.44
N ALA A 25 -9.65 1.34 1.54
CA ALA A 25 -9.41 2.76 1.82
C ALA A 25 -8.73 3.46 0.64
N HIS A 26 -9.29 4.59 0.23
CA HIS A 26 -8.79 5.32 -0.94
C HIS A 26 -8.88 6.84 -0.78
N HIS A 27 -9.28 7.32 0.38
CA HIS A 27 -9.28 8.73 0.74
C HIS A 27 -8.36 8.89 1.95
N PRO A 28 -7.65 10.02 2.10
CA PRO A 28 -6.70 10.15 3.22
C PRO A 28 -7.29 9.83 4.58
N THR A 29 -8.54 10.23 4.84
CA THR A 29 -9.20 9.93 6.11
C THR A 29 -9.41 8.43 6.30
N GLU A 30 -9.78 7.74 5.23
CA GLU A 30 -9.99 6.29 5.26
C GLU A 30 -8.66 5.54 5.42
N VAL A 31 -7.62 6.02 4.73
CA VAL A 31 -6.28 5.43 4.82
C VAL A 31 -5.77 5.55 6.25
N ARG A 32 -5.96 6.70 6.87
CA ARG A 32 -5.57 6.89 8.28
C ARG A 32 -6.30 5.90 9.19
N ALA A 33 -7.62 5.78 9.01
CA ALA A 33 -8.41 4.86 9.83
C ALA A 33 -7.97 3.41 9.66
N ALA A 34 -7.69 3.00 8.40
CA ALA A 34 -7.22 1.65 8.11
C ALA A 34 -5.86 1.38 8.76
N LEU A 35 -4.94 2.35 8.68
CA LEU A 35 -3.61 2.19 9.25
C LEU A 35 -3.64 2.19 10.77
N GLU A 36 -4.52 2.99 11.39
CA GLU A 36 -4.69 2.96 12.83
C GLU A 36 -5.25 1.61 13.30
N ALA A 37 -6.23 1.09 12.57
CA ALA A 37 -6.79 -0.22 12.88
C ALA A 37 -5.73 -1.30 12.74
N ALA A 38 -4.95 -1.25 11.67
CA ALA A 38 -3.87 -2.22 11.45
C ALA A 38 -2.83 -2.13 12.56
N ARG A 39 -2.47 -0.94 12.98
CA ARG A 39 -1.47 -0.74 14.03
C ARG A 39 -1.89 -1.41 15.34
N SER A 40 -3.17 -1.44 15.64
CA SER A 40 -3.66 -2.06 16.87
C SER A 40 -3.47 -3.59 16.86
N VAL A 41 -3.26 -4.20 15.69
CA VAL A 41 -3.09 -5.66 15.54
C VAL A 41 -1.62 -6.04 15.39
N VAL A 42 -0.80 -5.15 14.82
CA VAL A 42 0.59 -5.46 14.48
C VAL A 42 1.46 -5.68 15.72
N GLY A 43 1.16 -5.00 16.80
CA GLY A 43 1.95 -5.10 18.01
C GLY A 43 3.35 -4.51 17.81
N SER A 44 4.39 -5.31 18.01
CA SER A 44 5.78 -4.85 17.88
C SER A 44 6.31 -4.93 16.45
N GLY A 45 5.53 -5.52 15.52
CA GLY A 45 5.94 -5.61 14.13
C GLY A 45 5.82 -4.28 13.41
N ARG A 46 6.33 -4.25 12.18
CA ARG A 46 6.22 -3.05 11.35
C ARG A 46 5.01 -3.17 10.44
N LEU A 47 4.48 -2.01 10.06
CA LEU A 47 3.35 -1.91 9.14
C LEU A 47 3.85 -1.33 7.83
N ILE A 48 3.80 -2.13 6.77
CA ILE A 48 4.24 -1.75 5.43
C ILE A 48 3.01 -1.57 4.56
N ALA A 49 2.83 -0.37 4.03
CA ALA A 49 1.69 -0.07 3.16
C ALA A 49 2.10 -0.21 1.70
N ILE A 50 1.23 -0.80 0.89
CA ILE A 50 1.34 -0.76 -0.57
C ILE A 50 0.15 0.05 -1.04
N GLN A 51 0.38 1.28 -1.48
CA GLN A 51 -0.67 2.23 -1.80
C GLN A 51 -0.78 2.46 -3.29
N GLN A 52 -2.00 2.29 -3.82
CA GLN A 52 -2.29 2.62 -5.21
C GLN A 52 -3.17 3.88 -5.23
N PRO A 53 -2.64 5.01 -5.70
CA PRO A 53 -3.47 6.20 -5.86
C PRO A 53 -4.59 5.94 -6.86
N HIS A 54 -5.78 6.47 -6.59
CA HIS A 54 -6.96 6.26 -7.43
C HIS A 54 -7.35 7.55 -8.10
N THR A 55 -7.34 7.56 -9.41
CA THR A 55 -7.59 8.65 -10.35
C THR A 55 -6.52 9.74 -10.31
N TYR A 56 -6.31 10.36 -11.47
CA TYR A 56 -5.34 11.44 -11.59
C TYR A 56 -5.82 12.69 -10.88
N SER A 57 -7.12 12.99 -10.99
CA SER A 57 -7.68 14.20 -10.37
C SER A 57 -7.56 14.16 -8.84
N ARG A 58 -7.90 13.03 -8.21
CA ARG A 58 -7.78 12.92 -6.76
C ARG A 58 -6.33 12.95 -6.32
N THR A 59 -5.45 12.28 -7.05
CA THR A 59 -4.03 12.27 -6.73
C THR A 59 -3.46 13.69 -6.78
N GLN A 60 -3.76 14.43 -7.85
CA GLN A 60 -3.28 15.80 -8.00
C GLN A 60 -3.80 16.71 -6.88
N HIS A 61 -5.03 16.48 -6.45
CA HIS A 61 -5.66 17.31 -5.43
C HIS A 61 -5.20 16.97 -4.01
N MET A 62 -4.91 15.70 -3.73
CA MET A 62 -4.71 15.22 -2.36
C MET A 62 -3.35 14.57 -2.08
N TYR A 63 -2.38 14.69 -3.00
CA TYR A 63 -1.14 13.94 -2.84
C TYR A 63 -0.39 14.29 -1.54
N ARG A 64 -0.46 15.52 -1.09
CA ARG A 64 0.21 15.93 0.17
C ARG A 64 -0.44 15.28 1.37
N GLU A 65 -1.76 15.23 1.40
CA GLU A 65 -2.49 14.60 2.51
C GLU A 65 -2.23 13.09 2.55
N PHE A 66 -2.18 12.44 1.39
CA PHE A 66 -1.83 11.02 1.33
C PHE A 66 -0.43 10.78 1.85
N ALA A 67 0.53 11.58 1.42
CA ALA A 67 1.93 11.44 1.87
C ALA A 67 2.03 11.59 3.39
N GLU A 68 1.38 12.61 3.94
CA GLU A 68 1.43 12.88 5.38
C GLU A 68 0.84 11.71 6.18
N VAL A 69 -0.32 11.21 5.75
CA VAL A 69 -0.98 10.10 6.46
C VAL A 69 -0.14 8.84 6.39
N LEU A 70 0.35 8.50 5.20
CA LEU A 70 1.16 7.29 5.04
C LEU A 70 2.45 7.38 5.84
N GLU A 71 3.11 8.53 5.80
CA GLU A 71 4.37 8.71 6.53
C GLU A 71 4.18 8.62 8.04
N ASN A 72 3.08 9.15 8.55
CA ASN A 72 2.83 9.19 9.98
C ASN A 72 2.29 7.88 10.55
N TYR A 73 1.59 7.09 9.75
CA TYR A 73 0.86 5.92 10.27
C TYR A 73 1.39 4.57 9.77
N ALA A 74 2.19 4.53 8.73
CA ALA A 74 2.87 3.32 8.28
C ALA A 74 4.37 3.47 8.57
N ASP A 75 5.05 2.35 8.75
CA ASP A 75 6.50 2.38 8.97
C ASP A 75 7.26 2.53 7.66
N HIS A 76 6.68 2.01 6.57
CA HIS A 76 7.26 2.14 5.24
C HIS A 76 6.14 2.03 4.21
N THR A 77 6.27 2.74 3.10
CA THR A 77 5.26 2.73 2.04
C THR A 77 5.89 2.36 0.70
N VAL A 78 5.28 1.39 0.04
CA VAL A 78 5.57 1.06 -1.36
C VAL A 78 4.50 1.77 -2.18
N MET A 79 4.90 2.76 -2.96
CA MET A 79 3.97 3.59 -3.72
C MET A 79 3.88 3.08 -5.15
N LEU A 80 2.68 2.66 -5.55
CA LEU A 80 2.42 2.22 -6.93
C LEU A 80 2.02 3.41 -7.78
N ASP A 81 1.91 3.18 -9.09
CA ASP A 81 1.46 4.23 -9.97
C ASP A 81 -0.06 4.38 -9.91
N VAL A 82 -0.56 5.49 -10.45
CA VAL A 82 -1.97 5.85 -10.40
C VAL A 82 -2.82 4.87 -11.18
N TYR A 83 -3.92 4.44 -10.57
CA TYR A 83 -4.97 3.71 -11.26
C TYR A 83 -5.94 4.75 -11.82
N GLY A 84 -5.88 4.95 -13.14
CA GLY A 84 -6.61 6.06 -13.77
C GLY A 84 -8.12 5.89 -13.82
N ALA A 85 -8.60 4.66 -13.72
CA ALA A 85 -10.01 4.34 -13.91
C ALA A 85 -10.45 4.82 -15.29
N ARG A 86 -11.36 5.80 -15.36
CA ARG A 86 -11.87 6.32 -16.63
C ARG A 86 -11.21 7.63 -17.05
N GLU A 87 -10.26 8.10 -16.26
CA GLU A 87 -9.58 9.36 -16.57
C GLU A 87 -8.41 9.14 -17.51
N ASP A 88 -8.15 10.10 -18.36
CA ASP A 88 -6.93 10.11 -19.16
C ASP A 88 -5.75 10.53 -18.29
N PRO A 89 -4.55 10.04 -18.60
CA PRO A 89 -3.35 10.46 -17.85
C PRO A 89 -3.15 11.97 -17.91
N VAL A 90 -2.67 12.51 -16.79
CA VAL A 90 -2.32 13.92 -16.66
C VAL A 90 -0.81 14.01 -16.54
N PRO A 91 -0.11 14.77 -17.39
CA PRO A 91 1.34 14.87 -17.30
C PRO A 91 1.80 15.30 -15.92
N GLY A 92 2.79 14.60 -15.37
CA GLY A 92 3.34 14.91 -14.06
C GLY A 92 2.56 14.33 -12.90
N VAL A 93 1.39 13.73 -13.13
CA VAL A 93 0.60 13.14 -12.06
C VAL A 93 0.79 11.63 -12.09
N THR A 94 1.70 11.16 -11.26
CA THR A 94 2.02 9.74 -11.09
C THR A 94 2.10 9.44 -9.59
N GLY A 95 2.37 8.18 -9.26
CA GLY A 95 2.63 7.83 -7.86
C GLY A 95 3.82 8.58 -7.27
N GLU A 96 4.76 9.03 -8.12
CA GLU A 96 5.90 9.82 -7.66
C GLU A 96 5.48 11.18 -7.10
N LEU A 97 4.34 11.70 -7.51
CA LEU A 97 3.83 12.94 -6.95
C LEU A 97 3.57 12.74 -5.44
N VAL A 98 3.02 11.60 -5.07
CA VAL A 98 2.76 11.27 -3.66
C VAL A 98 4.07 10.96 -2.94
N SER A 99 4.91 10.09 -3.52
CA SER A 99 6.16 9.70 -2.86
C SER A 99 7.09 10.90 -2.68
N GLY A 100 7.09 11.81 -3.65
CA GLY A 100 7.92 13.03 -3.57
C GLY A 100 7.48 14.01 -2.51
N ALA A 101 6.28 13.85 -1.95
CA ALA A 101 5.77 14.72 -0.90
C ALA A 101 6.06 14.20 0.52
N PHE A 102 6.71 13.03 0.65
CA PHE A 102 7.15 12.56 1.95
C PHE A 102 8.27 13.45 2.47
N ALA A 103 8.25 13.72 3.78
CA ALA A 103 9.32 14.51 4.39
C ALA A 103 10.63 13.74 4.41
N ASP A 104 10.56 12.42 4.67
CA ASP A 104 11.72 11.54 4.67
C ASP A 104 11.60 10.55 3.51
N PRO A 105 12.44 10.70 2.46
CA PRO A 105 12.37 9.80 1.31
C PRO A 105 12.73 8.35 1.64
N ASP A 106 13.35 8.10 2.79
CA ASP A 106 13.67 6.73 3.20
C ASP A 106 12.42 5.96 3.64
N HIS A 107 11.32 6.66 3.90
CA HIS A 107 10.07 6.03 4.35
C HIS A 107 9.17 5.58 3.20
N VAL A 108 9.58 5.81 1.95
CA VAL A 108 8.76 5.48 0.79
C VAL A 108 9.62 5.06 -0.39
N HIS A 109 9.08 4.18 -1.21
CA HIS A 109 9.74 3.77 -2.45
C HIS A 109 8.68 3.67 -3.53
N PHE A 110 8.86 4.45 -4.61
CA PHE A 110 7.95 4.39 -5.75
C PHE A 110 8.36 3.26 -6.68
N VAL A 111 7.42 2.39 -7.03
CA VAL A 111 7.66 1.28 -7.96
C VAL A 111 6.42 1.14 -8.84
N ALA A 112 6.58 1.42 -10.14
CA ALA A 112 5.46 1.31 -11.07
C ALA A 112 5.16 -0.14 -11.45
N ASP A 113 6.19 -0.95 -11.63
CA ASP A 113 6.02 -2.35 -12.00
C ASP A 113 5.64 -3.20 -10.80
N TRP A 114 4.54 -3.96 -10.93
CA TRP A 114 4.01 -4.72 -9.80
C TRP A 114 4.92 -5.86 -9.35
N GLN A 115 5.60 -6.53 -10.27
CA GLN A 115 6.50 -7.59 -9.86
C GLN A 115 7.70 -7.03 -9.09
N GLU A 116 8.23 -5.90 -9.55
CA GLU A 116 9.30 -5.22 -8.82
C GLU A 116 8.81 -4.74 -7.47
N ALA A 117 7.57 -4.25 -7.39
CA ALA A 117 6.98 -3.80 -6.12
C ALA A 117 6.83 -4.96 -5.14
N ALA A 118 6.37 -6.11 -5.64
CA ALA A 118 6.23 -7.30 -4.82
C ALA A 118 7.59 -7.78 -4.31
N ASP A 119 8.58 -7.84 -5.20
CA ASP A 119 9.93 -8.28 -4.84
C ASP A 119 10.56 -7.31 -3.83
N TYR A 120 10.39 -6.02 -4.04
CA TYR A 120 10.88 -5.01 -3.11
C TYR A 120 10.23 -5.17 -1.73
N THR A 121 8.92 -5.35 -1.70
CA THR A 121 8.19 -5.55 -0.45
C THR A 121 8.75 -6.75 0.31
N ALA A 122 9.03 -7.83 -0.41
CA ALA A 122 9.58 -9.04 0.21
C ALA A 122 10.99 -8.81 0.79
N THR A 123 11.78 -7.90 0.22
CA THR A 123 13.10 -7.59 0.77
C THR A 123 13.01 -6.72 2.02
N VAL A 124 11.99 -5.89 2.11
CA VAL A 124 11.79 -4.98 3.25
C VAL A 124 11.14 -5.69 4.44
N ALA A 125 10.17 -6.55 4.16
CA ALA A 125 9.36 -7.18 5.20
C ALA A 125 10.14 -8.26 5.96
N ARG A 126 9.90 -8.34 7.26
CA ARG A 126 10.53 -9.30 8.16
C ARG A 126 9.46 -10.04 8.94
N GLU A 127 9.83 -11.18 9.50
CA GLU A 127 8.92 -11.95 10.34
C GLU A 127 8.28 -11.06 11.39
N GLY A 128 6.95 -11.15 11.51
CA GLY A 128 6.19 -10.33 12.44
C GLY A 128 5.65 -9.04 11.82
N ASP A 129 6.08 -8.69 10.60
CA ASP A 129 5.57 -7.51 9.93
C ASP A 129 4.22 -7.77 9.29
N TYR A 130 3.49 -6.69 9.04
CA TYR A 130 2.22 -6.71 8.36
C TYR A 130 2.32 -5.86 7.10
N VAL A 131 1.79 -6.38 6.00
CA VAL A 131 1.69 -5.65 4.74
C VAL A 131 0.21 -5.39 4.48
N ILE A 132 -0.14 -4.16 4.15
CA ILE A 132 -1.52 -3.79 3.85
C ILE A 132 -1.57 -3.09 2.49
N THR A 133 -2.38 -3.63 1.57
CA THR A 133 -2.63 -2.96 0.29
C THR A 133 -3.79 -1.99 0.49
N LEU A 134 -3.65 -0.79 -0.06
CA LEU A 134 -4.62 0.30 0.11
C LEU A 134 -5.06 0.82 -1.24
N GLY A 135 -6.36 0.82 -1.49
CA GLY A 135 -6.91 1.35 -2.72
C GLY A 135 -8.24 0.73 -3.09
N CYS A 136 -9.03 1.45 -3.88
CA CYS A 136 -10.35 0.98 -4.33
C CYS A 136 -10.33 0.49 -5.78
N GLY A 137 -9.15 0.49 -6.41
CA GLY A 137 -8.99 -0.05 -7.74
C GLY A 137 -8.69 -1.54 -7.71
N ASN A 138 -7.63 -1.93 -8.41
CA ASN A 138 -7.28 -3.34 -8.53
C ASN A 138 -6.03 -3.73 -7.73
N VAL A 139 -5.62 -2.92 -6.76
CA VAL A 139 -4.37 -3.15 -6.02
C VAL A 139 -4.34 -4.50 -5.30
N TYR A 140 -5.49 -5.01 -4.87
CA TYR A 140 -5.54 -6.30 -4.18
C TYR A 140 -5.00 -7.44 -5.06
N LEU A 141 -4.99 -7.26 -6.37
CA LEU A 141 -4.48 -8.29 -7.29
C LEU A 141 -2.96 -8.45 -7.23
N ILE A 142 -2.24 -7.52 -6.57
CA ILE A 142 -0.81 -7.67 -6.36
C ILE A 142 -0.49 -8.69 -5.26
N ILE A 143 -1.46 -9.00 -4.41
CA ILE A 143 -1.23 -9.82 -3.22
C ILE A 143 -0.65 -11.22 -3.55
N PRO A 144 -1.14 -11.94 -4.55
CA PRO A 144 -0.51 -13.21 -4.89
C PRO A 144 0.97 -13.07 -5.25
N GLN A 145 1.34 -11.97 -5.93
CA GLN A 145 2.74 -11.71 -6.26
C GLN A 145 3.58 -11.43 -5.01
N VAL A 146 3.00 -10.69 -4.04
CA VAL A 146 3.68 -10.39 -2.77
C VAL A 146 3.90 -11.68 -1.97
N LEU A 147 2.86 -12.50 -1.84
CA LEU A 147 2.96 -13.75 -1.11
C LEU A 147 3.98 -14.70 -1.75
N ASP A 148 3.98 -14.76 -3.08
CA ASP A 148 4.93 -15.58 -3.81
C ASP A 148 6.36 -15.07 -3.61
N ALA A 149 6.55 -13.75 -3.67
CA ALA A 149 7.86 -13.14 -3.46
C ALA A 149 8.39 -13.43 -2.04
N LEU A 150 7.51 -13.35 -1.05
CA LEU A 150 7.86 -13.66 0.34
C LEU A 150 8.29 -15.13 0.46
N ARG A 151 7.54 -16.03 -0.17
CA ARG A 151 7.85 -17.47 -0.15
C ARG A 151 9.18 -17.74 -0.80
N ARG A 152 9.44 -17.17 -1.97
CA ARG A 152 10.69 -17.34 -2.69
C ARG A 152 11.89 -16.79 -1.92
N GLY A 153 11.69 -15.69 -1.20
CA GLY A 153 12.73 -15.12 -0.36
C GLY A 153 13.20 -16.08 0.74
N ALA A 154 12.30 -16.92 1.24
CA ALA A 154 12.66 -17.88 2.26
C ALA A 154 13.55 -19.00 1.72
N GLU A 155 13.52 -19.20 0.40
CA GLU A 155 14.30 -20.26 -0.28
C GLU A 155 15.68 -19.77 -0.73
N ALA A 156 15.89 -18.47 -0.70
CA ALA A 156 17.13 -17.88 -1.21
C ALA A 156 18.32 -18.05 -0.25
#